data_e30aa830a507f5309b0420a68e92935b
#
_entry.id   e30aa830a507f5309b0420a68e92935b
#
_cell.length_a   1.000
_cell.length_b   1.000
_cell.length_c   1.000
_cell.angle_alpha   90.00
_cell.angle_beta   90.00
_cell.angle_gamma   90.00
#
_symmetry.space_group_name_H-M   'P 1'
#
loop_
_entity.id
_entity.type
_entity.pdbx_description
1 polymer ?
#
loop_
_entity_poly.entity_id
_entity_poly.type
_entity_poly.pdbx_seq_one_letter_code
_entity_poly.pdbx_strand_id
1 'polypeptide(L)'
;PSERFELIKDYYSRMCGNIGNIGFDNSVFLSEQHHADRNISLAYHMRENKSFGFPITPNQIQDSLNLYFKSCSILINSKLGAVIAATLANGGTCPITSDEIFNIDTVRDCLTLMYGCGMYDYSGEFSFQVGLPAKSGVSGCILLVVPGKMGICIWSPRLDGQGNSVRGIEVCKRVAKHLNLHIFHNIFEIKHDEILSPSKHEGKEVLIQKLISFASRGDLEEIKKLDNKIDFNIHDYDYRTPLHLA
;
A
#
# COMPACT_ATOMS: atom_id res chain seq x y z
N PRO A 1 13.29 -20.60 -16.97
CA PRO A 1 11.87 -20.18 -16.85
C PRO A 1 11.13 -20.91 -15.73
N SER A 2 11.36 -22.23 -15.53
CA SER A 2 10.67 -23.00 -14.47
C SER A 2 11.08 -22.57 -13.06
N GLU A 3 12.36 -22.43 -12.78
CA GLU A 3 12.88 -22.02 -11.47
C GLU A 3 12.35 -20.65 -11.02
N ARG A 4 12.30 -19.66 -11.94
CA ARG A 4 11.74 -18.34 -11.62
C ARG A 4 10.27 -18.40 -11.26
N PHE A 5 9.51 -19.25 -11.92
CA PHE A 5 8.08 -19.43 -11.62
C PHE A 5 7.87 -20.14 -10.28
N GLU A 6 8.65 -21.17 -9.98
CA GLU A 6 8.60 -21.82 -8.66
C GLU A 6 8.98 -20.85 -7.53
N LEU A 7 9.97 -19.98 -7.76
CA LEU A 7 10.30 -18.92 -6.80
C LEU A 7 9.11 -17.97 -6.57
N ILE A 8 8.40 -17.55 -7.62
CA ILE A 8 7.19 -16.70 -7.48
C ILE A 8 6.12 -17.42 -6.67
N LYS A 9 5.88 -18.72 -6.94
CA LYS A 9 4.91 -19.53 -6.18
C LYS A 9 5.30 -19.65 -4.71
N ASP A 10 6.59 -19.80 -4.41
CA ASP A 10 7.09 -19.83 -3.05
C ASP A 10 6.79 -18.53 -2.29
N TYR A 11 7.05 -17.38 -2.92
CA TYR A 11 6.68 -16.08 -2.35
C TYR A 11 5.18 -15.99 -2.06
N TYR A 12 4.32 -16.40 -3.00
CA TYR A 12 2.88 -16.43 -2.76
C TYR A 12 2.49 -17.36 -1.61
N SER A 13 3.12 -18.53 -1.51
CA SER A 13 2.89 -19.49 -0.43
C SER A 13 3.26 -18.91 0.94
N ARG A 14 4.42 -18.28 1.04
CA ARG A 14 4.88 -17.60 2.25
C ARG A 14 3.95 -16.43 2.62
N MET A 15 3.56 -15.60 1.64
CA MET A 15 2.59 -14.52 1.85
C MET A 15 1.25 -15.01 2.38
N CYS A 16 0.81 -16.22 1.99
CA CYS A 16 -0.40 -16.86 2.51
C CYS A 16 -0.18 -17.55 3.87
N GLY A 17 1.01 -17.49 4.45
CA GLY A 17 1.33 -18.19 5.70
C GLY A 17 1.35 -19.71 5.58
N ASN A 18 1.54 -20.24 4.37
CA ASN A 18 1.55 -21.67 4.06
C ASN A 18 0.25 -22.42 4.49
N ILE A 19 -0.87 -21.71 4.66
CA ILE A 19 -2.15 -22.29 5.14
C ILE A 19 -2.96 -22.99 4.05
N GLY A 20 -2.47 -23.01 2.80
CA GLY A 20 -3.14 -23.67 1.68
C GLY A 20 -2.25 -23.77 0.46
N ASN A 21 -2.68 -24.57 -0.50
CA ASN A 21 -1.92 -24.80 -1.73
C ASN A 21 -2.15 -23.65 -2.72
N ILE A 22 -1.06 -23.12 -3.23
CA ILE A 22 -1.04 -22.22 -4.39
C ILE A 22 -1.13 -23.10 -5.64
N GLY A 23 -2.25 -23.00 -6.35
CA GLY A 23 -2.51 -23.76 -7.57
C GLY A 23 -1.98 -23.06 -8.82
N PHE A 24 -2.12 -23.75 -9.94
CA PHE A 24 -1.84 -23.24 -11.26
C PHE A 24 -2.89 -23.74 -12.25
N ASP A 25 -3.45 -22.84 -13.04
CA ASP A 25 -4.43 -23.17 -14.09
C ASP A 25 -3.78 -23.11 -15.47
N ASN A 26 -3.52 -24.28 -16.04
CA ASN A 26 -2.93 -24.38 -17.37
C ASN A 26 -3.88 -23.90 -18.48
N SER A 27 -5.19 -23.99 -18.29
CA SER A 27 -6.17 -23.51 -19.28
C SER A 27 -6.15 -21.99 -19.37
N VAL A 28 -6.06 -21.31 -18.21
CA VAL A 28 -5.89 -19.85 -18.14
C VAL A 28 -4.56 -19.44 -18.78
N PHE A 29 -3.46 -20.13 -18.46
CA PHE A 29 -2.16 -19.85 -19.06
C PHE A 29 -2.17 -19.93 -20.58
N LEU A 30 -2.74 -20.98 -21.16
CA LEU A 30 -2.86 -21.15 -22.62
C LEU A 30 -3.77 -20.08 -23.23
N SER A 31 -4.85 -19.71 -22.56
CA SER A 31 -5.74 -18.64 -22.99
C SER A 31 -5.04 -17.28 -22.98
N GLU A 32 -4.27 -16.95 -21.92
CA GLU A 32 -3.46 -15.73 -21.84
C GLU A 32 -2.42 -15.65 -22.97
N GLN A 33 -1.75 -16.76 -23.29
CA GLN A 33 -0.82 -16.81 -24.42
C GLN A 33 -1.53 -16.59 -25.77
N HIS A 34 -2.71 -17.18 -25.94
CA HIS A 34 -3.45 -17.08 -27.21
C HIS A 34 -3.99 -15.66 -27.47
N HIS A 35 -4.34 -14.91 -26.42
CA HIS A 35 -4.89 -13.55 -26.52
C HIS A 35 -3.87 -12.45 -26.13
N ALA A 36 -2.59 -12.71 -26.38
CA ALA A 36 -1.48 -11.91 -25.87
C ALA A 36 -1.14 -10.64 -26.68
N ASP A 37 -1.85 -10.33 -27.75
CA ASP A 37 -1.49 -9.26 -28.71
C ASP A 37 -1.13 -7.93 -28.05
N ARG A 38 -1.94 -7.50 -27.07
CA ARG A 38 -1.69 -6.25 -26.33
C ARG A 38 -0.40 -6.33 -25.51
N ASN A 39 -0.16 -7.43 -24.80
CA ASN A 39 1.02 -7.62 -23.98
C ASN A 39 2.28 -7.71 -24.83
N ILE A 40 2.20 -8.38 -25.96
CA ILE A 40 3.29 -8.47 -26.95
C ILE A 40 3.61 -7.06 -27.50
N SER A 41 2.60 -6.32 -27.94
CA SER A 41 2.76 -4.96 -28.44
C SER A 41 3.42 -4.04 -27.40
N LEU A 42 2.97 -4.09 -26.16
CA LEU A 42 3.57 -3.32 -25.06
C LEU A 42 5.03 -3.71 -24.80
N ALA A 43 5.36 -5.00 -24.80
CA ALA A 43 6.73 -5.46 -24.58
C ALA A 43 7.68 -5.00 -25.68
N TYR A 44 7.26 -5.02 -26.95
CA TYR A 44 8.05 -4.50 -28.05
C TYR A 44 8.16 -2.97 -28.04
N HIS A 45 7.10 -2.25 -27.64
CA HIS A 45 7.14 -0.81 -27.42
C HIS A 45 8.12 -0.44 -26.29
N MET A 46 8.12 -1.17 -25.18
CA MET A 46 9.10 -1.01 -24.10
C MET A 46 10.54 -1.25 -24.59
N ARG A 47 10.74 -2.24 -25.46
CA ARG A 47 12.05 -2.50 -26.05
C ARG A 47 12.53 -1.34 -26.93
N GLU A 48 11.66 -0.84 -27.80
CA GLU A 48 11.94 0.32 -28.70
C GLU A 48 12.38 1.53 -27.86
N ASN A 49 11.67 1.81 -26.77
CA ASN A 49 11.94 2.93 -25.87
C ASN A 49 13.05 2.63 -24.83
N LYS A 50 13.76 1.50 -24.93
CA LYS A 50 14.84 1.09 -24.01
C LYS A 50 14.42 1.04 -22.54
N SER A 51 13.13 0.78 -22.25
CA SER A 51 12.55 0.80 -20.91
C SER A 51 12.97 -0.39 -20.04
N PHE A 52 13.67 -1.40 -20.59
CA PHE A 52 14.19 -2.53 -19.81
C PHE A 52 15.50 -2.21 -19.08
N GLY A 53 16.11 -1.04 -19.30
CA GLY A 53 17.40 -0.67 -18.68
C GLY A 53 18.63 -1.42 -19.22
N PHE A 54 18.44 -2.43 -20.07
CA PHE A 54 19.48 -3.22 -20.75
C PHE A 54 18.97 -3.70 -22.10
N PRO A 55 19.87 -4.04 -23.06
CA PRO A 55 19.47 -4.63 -24.33
C PRO A 55 18.76 -5.97 -24.13
N ILE A 56 17.57 -6.10 -24.72
CA ILE A 56 16.77 -7.32 -24.60
C ILE A 56 16.50 -7.92 -26.00
N THR A 57 16.69 -9.22 -26.13
CA THR A 57 16.43 -9.97 -27.38
C THR A 57 14.95 -10.36 -27.49
N PRO A 58 14.43 -10.66 -28.70
CA PRO A 58 13.08 -11.17 -28.88
C PRO A 58 12.78 -12.44 -28.05
N ASN A 59 13.75 -13.36 -27.92
CA ASN A 59 13.58 -14.58 -27.12
C ASN A 59 13.43 -14.24 -25.62
N GLN A 60 14.20 -13.29 -25.11
CA GLN A 60 14.08 -12.84 -23.71
C GLN A 60 12.75 -12.14 -23.46
N ILE A 61 12.20 -11.40 -24.45
CA ILE A 61 10.85 -10.84 -24.38
C ILE A 61 9.83 -11.98 -24.25
N GLN A 62 9.92 -13.00 -25.11
CA GLN A 62 9.00 -14.12 -25.08
C GLN A 62 9.08 -14.90 -23.75
N ASP A 63 10.27 -15.12 -23.22
CA ASP A 63 10.48 -15.77 -21.91
C ASP A 63 9.87 -14.93 -20.77
N SER A 64 10.00 -13.60 -20.84
CA SER A 64 9.41 -12.69 -19.85
C SER A 64 7.89 -12.69 -19.92
N LEU A 65 7.31 -12.66 -21.12
CA LEU A 65 5.87 -12.78 -21.33
C LEU A 65 5.32 -14.12 -20.84
N ASN A 66 6.01 -15.22 -21.11
CA ASN A 66 5.62 -16.54 -20.62
C ASN A 66 5.65 -16.61 -19.08
N LEU A 67 6.63 -16.00 -18.43
CA LEU A 67 6.67 -15.89 -16.98
C LEU A 67 5.52 -15.06 -16.43
N TYR A 68 5.22 -13.93 -17.09
CA TYR A 68 4.08 -13.09 -16.77
C TYR A 68 2.74 -13.85 -16.88
N PHE A 69 2.48 -14.54 -17.98
CA PHE A 69 1.24 -15.31 -18.17
C PHE A 69 1.11 -16.45 -17.16
N LYS A 70 2.22 -17.12 -16.82
CA LYS A 70 2.22 -18.11 -15.73
C LYS A 70 1.84 -17.48 -14.39
N SER A 71 2.37 -16.30 -14.09
CA SER A 71 2.05 -15.57 -12.85
C SER A 71 0.58 -15.15 -12.80
N CYS A 72 -0.01 -14.78 -13.95
CA CYS A 72 -1.44 -14.46 -14.06
C CYS A 72 -2.35 -15.71 -13.91
N SER A 73 -1.78 -16.90 -14.01
CA SER A 73 -2.52 -18.19 -13.97
C SER A 73 -2.39 -18.90 -12.62
N ILE A 74 -1.85 -18.21 -11.62
CA ILE A 74 -1.79 -18.70 -10.24
C ILE A 74 -3.21 -18.74 -9.66
N LEU A 75 -3.58 -19.90 -9.08
CA LEU A 75 -4.86 -20.11 -8.42
C LEU A 75 -4.74 -19.92 -6.91
N ILE A 76 -5.58 -19.03 -6.39
CA ILE A 76 -5.79 -18.84 -4.96
C ILE A 76 -7.28 -18.76 -4.67
N ASN A 77 -7.68 -18.99 -3.44
CA ASN A 77 -9.03 -18.67 -2.97
C ASN A 77 -9.06 -17.32 -2.23
N SER A 78 -10.23 -16.81 -1.92
CA SER A 78 -10.39 -15.53 -1.26
C SER A 78 -9.75 -15.48 0.14
N LYS A 79 -9.66 -16.59 0.86
CA LYS A 79 -8.97 -16.68 2.15
C LYS A 79 -7.47 -16.45 1.98
N LEU A 80 -6.83 -17.14 1.03
CA LEU A 80 -5.41 -16.94 0.71
C LEU A 80 -5.14 -15.52 0.23
N GLY A 81 -6.00 -14.99 -0.65
CA GLY A 81 -5.91 -13.61 -1.13
C GLY A 81 -6.03 -12.57 0.00
N ALA A 82 -6.90 -12.81 0.98
CA ALA A 82 -7.01 -11.93 2.16
C ALA A 82 -5.72 -11.93 3.01
N VAL A 83 -5.06 -13.08 3.17
CA VAL A 83 -3.78 -13.17 3.90
C VAL A 83 -2.66 -12.47 3.12
N ILE A 84 -2.61 -12.62 1.78
CA ILE A 84 -1.67 -11.88 0.93
C ILE A 84 -1.86 -10.36 1.13
N ALA A 85 -3.09 -9.87 1.05
CA ALA A 85 -3.39 -8.46 1.28
C ALA A 85 -3.03 -8.03 2.72
N ALA A 86 -3.25 -8.89 3.72
CA ALA A 86 -2.88 -8.64 5.11
C ALA A 86 -1.36 -8.61 5.33
N THR A 87 -0.59 -9.43 4.61
CA THR A 87 0.88 -9.40 4.62
C THR A 87 1.38 -8.05 4.09
N LEU A 88 0.80 -7.53 3.02
CA LEU A 88 1.10 -6.18 2.53
C LEU A 88 0.66 -5.10 3.53
N ALA A 89 -0.52 -5.24 4.14
CA ALA A 89 -1.00 -4.32 5.17
C ALA A 89 -0.08 -4.29 6.41
N ASN A 90 0.58 -5.40 6.70
CA ASN A 90 1.51 -5.58 7.82
C ASN A 90 2.97 -5.31 7.45
N GLY A 91 3.22 -4.48 6.43
CA GLY A 91 4.56 -4.05 6.04
C GLY A 91 5.45 -5.14 5.45
N GLY A 92 4.87 -6.23 4.90
CA GLY A 92 5.60 -7.34 4.28
C GLY A 92 5.83 -8.55 5.17
N THR A 93 5.37 -8.49 6.42
CA THR A 93 5.44 -9.60 7.38
C THR A 93 4.11 -10.36 7.40
N CYS A 94 4.15 -11.66 7.17
CA CYS A 94 2.95 -12.49 7.21
C CYS A 94 2.33 -12.51 8.62
N PRO A 95 1.05 -12.15 8.79
CA PRO A 95 0.43 -12.09 10.10
C PRO A 95 0.19 -13.46 10.75
N ILE A 96 0.31 -14.55 9.98
CA ILE A 96 0.10 -15.92 10.47
C ILE A 96 1.40 -16.55 10.94
N THR A 97 2.48 -16.41 10.18
CA THR A 97 3.77 -17.06 10.46
C THR A 97 4.80 -16.12 11.08
N SER A 98 4.56 -14.82 11.03
CA SER A 98 5.54 -13.78 11.37
C SER A 98 6.80 -13.80 10.49
N ASP A 99 6.75 -14.45 9.32
CA ASP A 99 7.82 -14.46 8.33
C ASP A 99 7.89 -13.09 7.65
N GLU A 100 9.04 -12.45 7.68
CA GLU A 100 9.33 -11.22 6.95
C GLU A 100 9.68 -11.58 5.50
N ILE A 101 8.75 -11.33 4.58
CA ILE A 101 8.84 -11.71 3.18
C ILE A 101 9.40 -10.56 2.34
N PHE A 102 8.97 -9.35 2.65
CA PHE A 102 9.40 -8.13 1.99
C PHE A 102 9.78 -7.06 3.02
N ASN A 103 10.76 -6.24 2.70
CA ASN A 103 11.05 -5.06 3.49
C ASN A 103 9.99 -3.97 3.28
N ILE A 104 9.92 -3.03 4.20
CA ILE A 104 8.91 -1.96 4.23
C ILE A 104 8.95 -1.06 2.98
N ASP A 105 10.14 -0.80 2.42
CA ASP A 105 10.28 0.05 1.24
C ASP A 105 9.69 -0.62 0.00
N THR A 106 9.93 -1.91 -0.19
CA THR A 106 9.32 -2.70 -1.27
C THR A 106 7.78 -2.70 -1.15
N VAL A 107 7.25 -2.85 0.06
CA VAL A 107 5.80 -2.82 0.30
C VAL A 107 5.24 -1.43 0.02
N ARG A 108 5.89 -0.38 0.48
CA ARG A 108 5.49 1.02 0.18
C ARG A 108 5.39 1.24 -1.32
N ASP A 109 6.39 0.82 -2.08
CA ASP A 109 6.42 1.00 -3.53
C ASP A 109 5.31 0.18 -4.21
N CYS A 110 5.08 -1.06 -3.76
CA CYS A 110 3.98 -1.91 -4.22
C CYS A 110 2.60 -1.26 -3.95
N LEU A 111 2.36 -0.79 -2.73
CA LEU A 111 1.11 -0.13 -2.35
C LEU A 111 0.90 1.19 -3.11
N THR A 112 1.98 1.93 -3.39
CA THR A 112 1.93 3.16 -4.20
C THR A 112 1.46 2.84 -5.63
N LEU A 113 2.01 1.78 -6.25
CA LEU A 113 1.56 1.33 -7.57
C LEU A 113 0.12 0.83 -7.54
N MET A 114 -0.26 0.07 -6.53
CA MET A 114 -1.65 -0.38 -6.35
C MET A 114 -2.62 0.79 -6.20
N TYR A 115 -2.24 1.84 -5.49
CA TYR A 115 -3.05 3.04 -5.29
C TYR A 115 -3.21 3.83 -6.59
N GLY A 116 -2.12 4.02 -7.36
CA GLY A 116 -2.11 4.85 -8.57
C GLY A 116 -2.69 4.18 -9.81
N CYS A 117 -2.53 2.86 -9.97
CA CYS A 117 -2.90 2.15 -11.21
C CYS A 117 -3.42 0.72 -11.01
N GLY A 118 -3.81 0.35 -9.79
CA GLY A 118 -4.24 -1.02 -9.48
C GLY A 118 -5.63 -1.40 -9.99
N MET A 119 -6.46 -0.43 -10.38
CA MET A 119 -7.86 -0.62 -10.80
C MET A 119 -8.09 -0.29 -12.27
N TYR A 120 -7.08 -0.46 -13.12
CA TYR A 120 -7.12 -0.11 -14.55
C TYR A 120 -7.49 1.36 -14.75
N ASP A 121 -8.29 1.69 -15.77
CA ASP A 121 -8.72 3.07 -16.06
C ASP A 121 -9.62 3.68 -14.97
N TYR A 122 -10.12 2.85 -14.05
CA TYR A 122 -10.90 3.28 -12.88
C TYR A 122 -10.04 3.72 -11.67
N SER A 123 -8.72 3.61 -11.74
CA SER A 123 -7.84 3.82 -10.58
C SER A 123 -7.99 5.21 -9.95
N GLY A 124 -8.08 6.26 -10.75
CA GLY A 124 -8.27 7.63 -10.23
C GLY A 124 -9.59 7.81 -9.49
N GLU A 125 -10.68 7.32 -10.06
CA GLU A 125 -12.00 7.39 -9.43
C GLU A 125 -12.07 6.50 -8.18
N PHE A 126 -11.46 5.31 -8.23
CA PHE A 126 -11.37 4.42 -7.07
C PHE A 126 -10.57 5.07 -5.92
N SER A 127 -9.45 5.71 -6.23
CA SER A 127 -8.66 6.45 -5.23
C SER A 127 -9.46 7.59 -4.59
N PHE A 128 -10.28 8.27 -5.38
CA PHE A 128 -11.17 9.33 -4.86
C PHE A 128 -12.30 8.79 -3.99
N GLN A 129 -12.92 7.68 -4.36
CA GLN A 129 -14.11 7.17 -3.67
C GLN A 129 -13.79 6.23 -2.51
N VAL A 130 -12.72 5.45 -2.61
CA VAL A 130 -12.31 4.43 -1.62
C VAL A 130 -11.08 4.87 -0.85
N GLY A 131 -10.11 5.51 -1.51
CA GLY A 131 -8.91 6.06 -0.91
C GLY A 131 -7.97 5.03 -0.30
N LEU A 132 -7.90 3.82 -0.87
CA LEU A 132 -7.06 2.72 -0.39
C LEU A 132 -6.34 2.03 -1.55
N PRO A 133 -5.14 1.49 -1.34
CA PRO A 133 -4.47 0.65 -2.31
C PRO A 133 -5.29 -0.60 -2.64
N ALA A 134 -5.50 -0.86 -3.93
CA ALA A 134 -6.21 -2.04 -4.39
C ALA A 134 -5.64 -2.57 -5.70
N LYS A 135 -5.84 -3.87 -5.96
CA LYS A 135 -5.50 -4.50 -7.24
C LYS A 135 -6.64 -5.35 -7.74
N SER A 136 -7.11 -5.01 -8.93
CA SER A 136 -8.15 -5.75 -9.64
C SER A 136 -7.55 -6.82 -10.56
N GLY A 137 -8.27 -7.91 -10.73
CA GLY A 137 -7.97 -8.97 -11.68
C GLY A 137 -9.19 -9.32 -12.54
N VAL A 138 -8.94 -9.66 -13.80
CA VAL A 138 -10.00 -10.03 -14.77
C VAL A 138 -10.77 -11.30 -14.39
N SER A 139 -10.31 -12.04 -13.39
CA SER A 139 -11.06 -13.13 -12.76
C SER A 139 -12.25 -12.67 -11.90
N GLY A 140 -12.38 -11.37 -11.66
CA GLY A 140 -13.34 -10.76 -10.72
C GLY A 140 -12.79 -10.63 -9.29
N CYS A 141 -11.49 -10.79 -9.11
CA CYS A 141 -10.83 -10.61 -7.82
C CYS A 141 -10.44 -9.13 -7.60
N ILE A 142 -10.62 -8.64 -6.38
CA ILE A 142 -10.04 -7.38 -5.90
C ILE A 142 -9.32 -7.68 -4.58
N LEU A 143 -8.03 -7.37 -4.54
CA LEU A 143 -7.26 -7.27 -3.30
C LEU A 143 -7.28 -5.82 -2.83
N LEU A 144 -7.79 -5.57 -1.63
CA LEU A 144 -7.82 -4.25 -0.99
C LEU A 144 -6.93 -4.29 0.24
N VAL A 145 -6.04 -3.32 0.35
CA VAL A 145 -5.10 -3.22 1.48
C VAL A 145 -5.42 -2.00 2.32
N VAL A 146 -5.60 -2.22 3.62
CA VAL A 146 -5.72 -1.14 4.61
C VAL A 146 -4.43 -1.13 5.42
N PRO A 147 -3.44 -0.28 5.09
CA PRO A 147 -2.13 -0.29 5.71
C PRO A 147 -2.21 -0.21 7.24
N GLY A 148 -1.46 -1.06 7.93
CA GLY A 148 -1.44 -1.16 9.39
C GLY A 148 -2.70 -1.71 10.06
N LYS A 149 -3.71 -2.13 9.28
CA LYS A 149 -5.00 -2.60 9.85
C LYS A 149 -5.42 -3.97 9.33
N MET A 150 -5.65 -4.13 8.02
CA MET A 150 -6.17 -5.38 7.47
C MET A 150 -5.94 -5.52 5.96
N GLY A 151 -6.04 -6.77 5.48
CA GLY A 151 -6.15 -7.12 4.07
C GLY A 151 -7.52 -7.71 3.75
N ILE A 152 -8.07 -7.35 2.61
CA ILE A 152 -9.39 -7.83 2.15
C ILE A 152 -9.23 -8.41 0.74
N CYS A 153 -9.80 -9.59 0.52
CA CYS A 153 -9.93 -10.18 -0.80
C CYS A 153 -11.39 -10.41 -1.14
N ILE A 154 -11.82 -9.86 -2.26
CA ILE A 154 -13.19 -10.00 -2.78
C ILE A 154 -13.10 -10.74 -4.11
N TRP A 155 -13.92 -11.76 -4.29
CA TRP A 155 -14.07 -12.41 -5.57
C TRP A 155 -15.53 -12.44 -5.98
N SER A 156 -15.85 -11.76 -7.06
CA SER A 156 -17.19 -11.72 -7.62
C SER A 156 -17.15 -11.35 -9.11
N PRO A 157 -17.22 -12.30 -10.03
CA PRO A 157 -17.58 -11.97 -11.40
C PRO A 157 -19.04 -11.48 -11.39
N ARG A 158 -19.46 -10.59 -12.20
CA ARG A 158 -19.15 -10.04 -13.49
C ARG A 158 -18.32 -8.77 -13.41
N LEU A 159 -17.63 -8.47 -14.51
CA LEU A 159 -16.83 -7.24 -14.65
C LEU A 159 -17.67 -6.12 -15.29
N ASP A 160 -17.27 -4.90 -15.00
CA ASP A 160 -17.73 -3.70 -15.71
C ASP A 160 -16.97 -3.49 -17.04
N GLY A 161 -17.28 -2.41 -17.73
CA GLY A 161 -16.62 -2.05 -19.01
C GLY A 161 -15.12 -1.71 -18.87
N GLN A 162 -14.62 -1.49 -17.66
CA GLN A 162 -13.23 -1.19 -17.35
C GLN A 162 -12.46 -2.42 -16.81
N GLY A 163 -13.11 -3.58 -16.72
CA GLY A 163 -12.50 -4.84 -16.32
C GLY A 163 -12.51 -5.11 -14.82
N ASN A 164 -13.25 -4.33 -14.03
CA ASN A 164 -13.32 -4.49 -12.57
C ASN A 164 -14.61 -5.19 -12.13
N SER A 165 -14.53 -5.94 -11.01
CA SER A 165 -15.71 -6.56 -10.41
C SER A 165 -16.73 -5.50 -9.96
N VAL A 166 -17.92 -5.50 -10.56
CA VAL A 166 -19.01 -4.55 -10.23
C VAL A 166 -19.37 -4.61 -8.75
N ARG A 167 -19.60 -5.83 -8.23
CA ARG A 167 -19.95 -6.01 -6.80
C ARG A 167 -18.75 -5.76 -5.90
N GLY A 168 -17.54 -6.12 -6.36
CA GLY A 168 -16.30 -5.91 -5.62
C GLY A 168 -16.04 -4.44 -5.36
N ILE A 169 -16.20 -3.57 -6.36
CA ILE A 169 -16.09 -2.11 -6.21
C ILE A 169 -17.10 -1.61 -5.18
N GLU A 170 -18.37 -2.02 -5.27
CA GLU A 170 -19.40 -1.58 -4.35
C GLU A 170 -19.11 -2.01 -2.90
N VAL A 171 -18.59 -3.22 -2.70
CA VAL A 171 -18.12 -3.68 -1.37
C VAL A 171 -16.98 -2.80 -0.86
N CYS A 172 -15.98 -2.50 -1.70
CA CYS A 172 -14.87 -1.61 -1.32
C CYS A 172 -15.36 -0.23 -0.87
N LYS A 173 -16.29 0.39 -1.63
CA LYS A 173 -16.90 1.69 -1.28
C LYS A 173 -17.60 1.64 0.07
N ARG A 174 -18.45 0.63 0.28
CA ARG A 174 -19.21 0.47 1.53
C ARG A 174 -18.31 0.22 2.73
N VAL A 175 -17.31 -0.66 2.58
CA VAL A 175 -16.35 -0.97 3.66
C VAL A 175 -15.53 0.28 4.01
N ALA A 176 -14.99 0.98 3.00
CA ALA A 176 -14.23 2.21 3.23
C ALA A 176 -15.05 3.28 3.95
N LYS A 177 -16.30 3.48 3.52
CA LYS A 177 -17.22 4.44 4.13
C LYS A 177 -17.64 4.02 5.55
N HIS A 178 -18.04 2.76 5.75
CA HIS A 178 -18.58 2.27 7.05
C HIS A 178 -17.53 2.24 8.16
N LEU A 179 -16.28 1.96 7.79
CA LEU A 179 -15.17 1.85 8.73
C LEU A 179 -14.24 3.08 8.71
N ASN A 180 -14.64 4.14 8.00
CA ASN A 180 -13.87 5.38 7.89
C ASN A 180 -12.39 5.14 7.47
N LEU A 181 -12.19 4.33 6.43
CA LEU A 181 -10.86 3.85 6.05
C LEU A 181 -10.17 4.69 4.98
N HIS A 182 -10.85 5.69 4.40
CA HIS A 182 -10.24 6.54 3.38
C HIS A 182 -8.98 7.21 3.90
N ILE A 183 -7.89 7.16 3.12
CA ILE A 183 -6.56 7.64 3.54
C ILE A 183 -6.57 9.08 4.11
N PHE A 184 -7.46 9.93 3.63
CA PHE A 184 -7.61 11.31 4.10
C PHE A 184 -8.67 11.50 5.19
N HIS A 185 -9.42 10.45 5.57
CA HIS A 185 -10.48 10.58 6.57
C HIS A 185 -9.92 10.90 7.97
N ASN A 186 -8.96 10.12 8.41
CA ASN A 186 -8.36 10.26 9.75
C ASN A 186 -7.51 11.53 9.92
N ILE A 187 -7.06 12.15 8.82
CA ILE A 187 -6.31 13.41 8.89
C ILE A 187 -7.17 14.53 9.45
N PHE A 188 -8.49 14.49 9.22
CA PHE A 188 -9.45 15.51 9.69
C PHE A 188 -10.14 15.12 10.99
N GLU A 189 -10.05 13.86 11.42
CA GLU A 189 -10.57 13.38 12.72
C GLU A 189 -9.55 13.47 13.86
N ILE A 190 -8.28 13.78 13.58
CA ILE A 190 -7.33 14.12 14.61
C ILE A 190 -7.89 15.40 15.25
N LYS A 191 -8.54 15.23 16.41
CA LYS A 191 -9.04 16.36 17.19
C LYS A 191 -7.88 17.34 17.35
N HIS A 192 -8.16 18.63 17.14
CA HIS A 192 -7.17 19.70 17.27
C HIS A 192 -6.37 19.57 18.57
N ASP A 193 -7.00 18.97 19.60
CA ASP A 193 -6.41 18.66 20.89
C ASP A 193 -5.37 17.53 20.85
N GLU A 194 -5.44 16.58 19.90
CA GLU A 194 -4.43 15.50 19.75
C GLU A 194 -3.22 15.95 18.96
N ILE A 195 -3.37 16.88 18.02
CA ILE A 195 -2.21 17.53 17.33
C ILE A 195 -1.45 18.42 18.30
N LEU A 196 -2.15 19.03 19.26
CA LEU A 196 -1.57 19.92 20.28
C LEU A 196 -1.34 19.21 21.62
N SER A 197 -1.84 17.99 21.79
CA SER A 197 -1.53 17.17 22.97
C SER A 197 -0.13 16.59 22.84
N PRO A 198 0.75 16.81 23.82
CA PRO A 198 2.04 16.12 23.83
C PRO A 198 1.80 14.61 23.73
N SER A 199 2.27 13.97 22.65
CA SER A 199 2.41 12.51 22.67
C SER A 199 3.25 12.17 23.91
N LYS A 200 3.00 11.05 24.59
CA LYS A 200 3.78 10.62 25.77
C LYS A 200 5.31 10.57 25.53
N HIS A 201 5.73 10.88 24.30
CA HIS A 201 7.12 11.02 23.84
C HIS A 201 7.30 12.26 22.95
N GLU A 202 6.73 13.42 23.35
CA GLU A 202 7.16 14.66 22.69
C GLU A 202 8.67 14.81 22.88
N GLY A 203 9.40 14.82 21.79
CA GLY A 203 10.83 15.07 21.80
C GLY A 203 11.11 16.43 22.46
N LYS A 204 12.20 16.52 23.22
CA LYS A 204 12.63 17.75 23.93
C LYS A 204 12.55 18.99 23.01
N GLU A 205 12.83 18.83 21.71
CA GLU A 205 12.79 19.91 20.71
C GLU A 205 11.39 20.49 20.48
N VAL A 206 10.34 19.65 20.48
CA VAL A 206 8.95 20.10 20.30
C VAL A 206 8.48 20.90 21.52
N LEU A 207 8.87 20.47 22.71
CA LEU A 207 8.57 21.20 23.96
C LEU A 207 9.29 22.56 23.99
N ILE A 208 10.53 22.63 23.50
CA ILE A 208 11.29 23.88 23.35
C ILE A 208 10.56 24.86 22.43
N GLN A 209 10.16 24.42 21.24
CA GLN A 209 9.44 25.24 20.27
C GLN A 209 8.10 25.75 20.82
N LYS A 210 7.35 24.90 21.54
CA LYS A 210 6.10 25.31 22.20
C LYS A 210 6.34 26.38 23.25
N LEU A 211 7.29 26.16 24.15
CA LEU A 211 7.62 27.14 25.21
C LEU A 211 8.01 28.48 24.62
N ILE A 212 8.86 28.51 23.61
CA ILE A 212 9.30 29.73 22.91
C ILE A 212 8.11 30.42 22.22
N SER A 213 7.24 29.67 21.56
CA SER A 213 6.04 30.20 20.91
C SER A 213 5.04 30.79 21.93
N PHE A 214 4.85 30.15 23.08
CA PHE A 214 3.97 30.68 24.12
C PHE A 214 4.58 31.97 24.79
N ALA A 215 5.87 31.98 25.02
CA ALA A 215 6.57 33.14 25.55
C ALA A 215 6.44 34.35 24.60
N SER A 216 6.68 34.16 23.31
CA SER A 216 6.58 35.24 22.31
C SER A 216 5.16 35.81 22.15
N ARG A 217 4.13 35.07 22.58
CA ARG A 217 2.73 35.52 22.58
C ARG A 217 2.21 35.98 23.92
N GLY A 218 3.03 35.88 24.98
CA GLY A 218 2.64 36.23 26.34
C GLY A 218 1.60 35.30 26.95
N ASP A 219 1.51 34.05 26.50
CA ASP A 219 0.50 33.08 26.93
C ASP A 219 0.93 32.37 28.22
N LEU A 220 0.74 33.05 29.34
CA LEU A 220 1.15 32.56 30.65
C LEU A 220 0.43 31.29 31.10
N GLU A 221 -0.82 31.08 30.68
CA GLU A 221 -1.58 29.88 31.07
C GLU A 221 -1.00 28.63 30.42
N GLU A 222 -0.62 28.70 29.15
CA GLU A 222 0.01 27.57 28.45
C GLU A 222 1.45 27.34 28.93
N ILE A 223 2.19 28.41 29.28
CA ILE A 223 3.53 28.29 29.90
C ILE A 223 3.46 27.56 31.23
N LYS A 224 2.49 27.87 32.09
CA LYS A 224 2.30 27.18 33.36
C LYS A 224 2.02 25.69 33.24
N LYS A 225 1.35 25.26 32.16
CA LYS A 225 1.09 23.81 31.87
C LYS A 225 2.36 23.04 31.50
N LEU A 226 3.42 23.74 31.12
CA LEU A 226 4.72 23.14 30.82
C LEU A 226 5.64 23.11 32.07
N ASP A 227 5.23 23.70 33.18
CA ASP A 227 5.97 23.64 34.42
C ASP A 227 6.19 22.17 34.85
N ASN A 228 7.37 21.86 35.34
CA ASN A 228 7.86 20.49 35.63
C ASN A 228 8.07 19.56 34.44
N LYS A 229 7.81 19.97 33.19
CA LYS A 229 8.06 19.18 31.98
C LYS A 229 9.31 19.59 31.24
N ILE A 230 9.78 20.80 31.45
CA ILE A 230 10.88 21.41 30.69
C ILE A 230 11.66 22.42 31.52
N ASP A 231 12.96 22.52 31.28
CA ASP A 231 13.80 23.56 31.83
C ASP A 231 13.55 24.89 31.07
N PHE A 232 13.15 25.92 31.76
CA PHE A 232 12.89 27.27 31.19
C PHE A 232 14.15 27.99 30.71
N ASN A 233 15.36 27.53 31.08
CA ASN A 233 16.63 28.07 30.61
C ASN A 233 17.12 27.49 29.28
N ILE A 234 16.31 26.64 28.65
CA ILE A 234 16.63 26.12 27.33
C ILE A 234 16.59 27.22 26.28
N HIS A 235 17.31 26.98 25.18
CA HIS A 235 17.32 27.88 24.03
C HIS A 235 16.87 27.17 22.75
N ASP A 236 16.36 27.93 21.79
CA ASP A 236 16.12 27.48 20.44
C ASP A 236 17.44 27.33 19.66
N TYR A 237 17.34 26.97 18.38
CA TYR A 237 18.52 26.79 17.55
C TYR A 237 19.25 28.14 17.25
N ASP A 238 18.60 29.30 17.47
CA ASP A 238 19.19 30.63 17.41
C ASP A 238 19.79 31.10 18.76
N TYR A 239 19.87 30.21 19.76
CA TYR A 239 20.34 30.47 21.14
C TYR A 239 19.46 31.49 21.90
N ARG A 240 18.18 31.62 21.51
CA ARG A 240 17.24 32.49 22.24
C ARG A 240 16.50 31.65 23.30
N THR A 241 16.45 32.14 24.51
CA THR A 241 15.63 31.58 25.58
C THR A 241 14.20 32.17 25.51
N PRO A 242 13.20 31.53 26.17
CA PRO A 242 11.86 32.10 26.26
C PRO A 242 11.83 33.55 26.74
N LEU A 243 12.71 33.92 27.68
CA LEU A 243 12.84 35.29 28.21
C LEU A 243 13.36 36.29 27.17
N HIS A 244 14.11 35.87 26.16
CA HIS A 244 14.54 36.75 25.08
C HIS A 244 13.40 37.16 24.12
N LEU A 245 12.29 36.43 24.16
CA LEU A 245 11.17 36.57 23.23
C LEU A 245 9.87 37.01 23.90
N ALA A 246 9.85 37.05 25.23
CA ALA A 246 8.76 37.61 26.04
C ALA A 246 8.85 39.14 26.12
#